data_2d6e7d2f7ddc4916e294a09512c9a9ae
#
_entry.id   2d6e7d2f7ddc4916e294a09512c9a9ae
#
_cell.length_a   1.000
_cell.length_b   1.000
_cell.length_c   1.000
_cell.angle_alpha   90.00
_cell.angle_beta   90.00
_cell.angle_gamma   90.00
#
_symmetry.space_group_name_H-M   'P 1'
#
loop_
_entity.id
_entity.type
_entity.pdbx_description
1 polymer ?
#
loop_
_entity_poly.entity_id
_entity_poly.type
_entity_poly.pdbx_seq_one_letter_code
_entity_poly.pdbx_strand_id
1 'polypeptide(L)'
;MSSSIVDTMMFVCKDNESICHMINKVSAMYGEWKKWKDGDVWHIVTKNNEWIWFVTPEVLYPTDQFRGWRVKLCFIQDECYTKEINDVCVVHMRNVMEGGLTGWIEPQIFTLCKG
;
A
#
# COMPACT_ATOMS: atom_id res chain seq x y z
N MET A 1 -16.77 -4.10 17.78
CA MET A 1 -16.11 -3.82 17.80
C MET A 1 -15.54 -3.20 16.96
N SER A 2 -15.27 -2.86 17.03
CA SER A 2 -14.72 -1.91 16.26
C SER A 2 -13.70 -2.44 15.44
N SER A 3 -13.95 -2.55 14.35
CA SER A 3 -12.98 -2.52 13.41
C SER A 3 -12.06 -1.43 13.68
N SER A 4 -11.19 -1.65 14.51
CA SER A 4 -10.07 -0.83 14.51
C SER A 4 -9.59 -0.67 13.09
N ILE A 5 -9.47 0.50 12.66
CA ILE A 5 -8.76 0.81 11.46
C ILE A 5 -7.35 0.42 11.74
N VAL A 6 -7.00 -0.73 11.29
CA VAL A 6 -5.64 -1.21 11.36
C VAL A 6 -4.81 -0.25 10.52
N ASP A 7 -3.69 0.17 11.01
CA ASP A 7 -2.77 1.00 10.25
C ASP A 7 -2.40 0.24 8.98
N THR A 8 -2.91 0.70 7.86
CA THR A 8 -2.73 0.04 6.59
C THR A 8 -1.89 0.91 5.68
N MET A 9 -0.86 0.33 5.12
CA MET A 9 -0.01 1.00 4.14
C MET A 9 -0.10 0.24 2.84
N MET A 10 0.01 0.96 1.73
CA MET A 10 0.02 0.35 0.42
C MET A 10 1.21 0.85 -0.37
N PHE A 11 1.95 -0.08 -0.96
CA PHE A 11 3.07 0.24 -1.83
C PHE A 11 2.69 -0.13 -3.26
N VAL A 12 2.75 0.84 -4.15
CA VAL A 12 2.55 0.61 -5.58
C VAL A 12 3.93 0.55 -6.21
N CYS A 13 4.30 -0.62 -6.69
CA CYS A 13 5.61 -0.87 -7.29
C CYS A 13 5.46 -1.18 -8.77
N LYS A 14 6.49 -0.90 -9.55
CA LYS A 14 6.41 -1.05 -11.00
C LYS A 14 6.26 -2.50 -11.46
N ASP A 15 6.81 -3.45 -10.71
CA ASP A 15 6.78 -4.86 -11.06
C ASP A 15 6.99 -5.74 -9.83
N ASN A 16 6.89 -7.05 -10.02
CA ASN A 16 7.05 -8.01 -8.92
C ASN A 16 8.46 -8.02 -8.35
N GLU A 17 9.47 -7.75 -9.16
CA GLU A 17 10.84 -7.67 -8.66
C GLU A 17 10.98 -6.55 -7.64
N SER A 18 10.43 -5.39 -7.96
CA SER A 18 10.42 -4.26 -7.04
C SER A 18 9.63 -4.57 -5.77
N ILE A 19 8.51 -5.27 -5.90
CA ILE A 19 7.73 -5.70 -4.74
C ILE A 19 8.58 -6.59 -3.82
N CYS A 20 9.30 -7.55 -4.38
CA CYS A 20 10.15 -8.43 -3.58
C CYS A 20 11.24 -7.64 -2.85
N HIS A 21 11.86 -6.68 -3.51
CA HIS A 21 12.83 -5.80 -2.86
C HIS A 21 12.22 -5.05 -1.69
N MET A 22 11.03 -4.49 -1.88
CA MET A 22 10.37 -3.73 -0.82
C MET A 22 9.93 -4.62 0.33
N ILE A 23 9.45 -5.82 0.03
CA ILE A 23 9.08 -6.78 1.07
C ILE A 23 10.29 -7.09 1.95
N ASN A 24 11.44 -7.33 1.33
CA ASN A 24 12.66 -7.61 2.10
C ASN A 24 13.05 -6.44 2.98
N LYS A 25 12.98 -5.21 2.46
CA LYS A 25 13.31 -4.02 3.24
C LYS A 25 12.35 -3.82 4.40
N VAL A 26 11.06 -3.95 4.15
CA VAL A 26 10.04 -3.76 5.18
C VAL A 26 10.16 -4.84 6.26
N SER A 27 10.38 -6.08 5.85
CA SER A 27 10.54 -7.18 6.80
C SER A 27 11.77 -6.97 7.69
N ALA A 28 12.85 -6.45 7.12
CA ALA A 28 14.05 -6.16 7.89
C ALA A 28 13.84 -5.02 8.88
N MET A 29 13.04 -4.01 8.50
CA MET A 29 12.82 -2.84 9.36
C MET A 29 11.81 -3.08 10.47
N TYR A 30 10.72 -3.77 10.16
CA TYR A 30 9.61 -3.90 11.10
C TYR A 30 9.41 -5.29 11.64
N GLY A 31 10.08 -6.28 11.07
CA GLY A 31 9.85 -7.68 11.41
C GLY A 31 8.49 -8.15 10.90
N GLU A 32 8.51 -9.13 10.03
CA GLU A 32 7.25 -9.68 9.57
C GLU A 32 6.73 -10.70 10.58
N TRP A 33 5.43 -10.67 10.81
CA TRP A 33 4.76 -11.69 11.57
C TRP A 33 4.11 -12.69 10.63
N LYS A 34 3.55 -12.19 9.54
CA LYS A 34 2.89 -13.03 8.56
C LYS A 34 3.01 -12.40 7.19
N LYS A 35 3.20 -13.24 6.18
CA LYS A 35 3.32 -12.81 4.79
C LYS A 35 2.58 -13.81 3.91
N TRP A 36 1.76 -13.32 3.00
CA TRP A 36 1.09 -14.19 2.03
C TRP A 36 0.74 -13.40 0.78
N LYS A 37 0.44 -14.14 -0.28
CA LYS A 37 0.01 -13.57 -1.55
C LYS A 37 -1.42 -14.01 -1.81
N ASP A 38 -2.28 -13.03 -2.10
CA ASP A 38 -3.67 -13.30 -2.44
C ASP A 38 -3.89 -12.79 -3.86
N GLY A 39 -3.97 -13.71 -4.82
CA GLY A 39 -3.99 -13.33 -6.22
C GLY A 39 -2.69 -12.64 -6.59
N ASP A 40 -2.79 -11.40 -7.03
CA ASP A 40 -1.62 -10.61 -7.42
C ASP A 40 -1.23 -9.58 -6.37
N VAL A 41 -1.78 -9.70 -5.18
CA VAL A 41 -1.53 -8.75 -4.09
C VAL A 41 -0.74 -9.41 -2.99
N TRP A 42 0.39 -8.83 -2.63
CA TRP A 42 1.17 -9.28 -1.49
C TRP A 42 0.72 -8.58 -0.23
N HIS A 43 0.65 -9.34 0.85
CA HIS A 43 0.25 -8.84 2.17
C HIS A 43 1.33 -9.16 3.18
N ILE A 44 1.63 -8.21 4.05
CA ILE A 44 2.47 -8.42 5.21
C ILE A 44 1.72 -7.88 6.43
N VAL A 45 1.79 -8.62 7.53
CA VAL A 45 1.36 -8.12 8.82
C VAL A 45 2.61 -8.08 9.68
N THR A 46 2.91 -6.92 10.24
CA THR A 46 4.07 -6.75 11.10
C THR A 46 3.78 -7.20 12.53
N LYS A 47 4.81 -7.28 13.34
CA LYS A 47 4.65 -7.61 14.75
C LYS A 47 3.79 -6.62 15.51
N ASN A 48 3.69 -5.40 15.00
CA ASN A 48 2.85 -4.36 15.62
C ASN A 48 1.43 -4.36 15.07
N ASN A 49 1.07 -5.40 14.34
CA ASN A 49 -0.26 -5.53 13.73
C ASN A 49 -0.54 -4.45 12.68
N GLU A 50 0.50 -4.01 12.00
CA GLU A 50 0.36 -3.10 10.88
C GLU A 50 0.22 -3.92 9.60
N TRP A 51 -0.73 -3.56 8.77
CA TRP A 51 -0.99 -4.26 7.52
C TRP A 51 -0.37 -3.49 6.36
N ILE A 52 0.39 -4.19 5.53
CA ILE A 52 1.07 -3.59 4.39
C ILE A 52 0.74 -4.37 3.15
N TRP A 53 0.27 -3.68 2.12
CA TRP A 53 -0.09 -4.27 0.84
C TRP A 53 0.87 -3.81 -0.23
N PHE A 54 1.21 -4.73 -1.15
CA PHE A 54 2.09 -4.43 -2.27
C PHE A 54 1.36 -4.80 -3.56
N VAL A 55 1.23 -3.85 -4.46
CA VAL A 55 0.52 -4.02 -5.72
C VAL A 55 1.32 -3.42 -6.88
N THR A 56 1.00 -3.83 -8.10
CA THR A 56 1.50 -3.19 -9.30
C THR A 56 0.39 -2.32 -9.90
N PRO A 57 0.70 -1.38 -10.80
CA PRO A 57 -0.34 -0.57 -11.43
C PRO A 57 -1.42 -1.40 -12.14
N GLU A 58 -1.03 -2.50 -12.76
CA GLU A 58 -1.98 -3.37 -13.46
C GLU A 58 -3.02 -3.97 -12.51
N VAL A 59 -2.61 -4.28 -11.30
CA VAL A 59 -3.51 -4.82 -10.28
C VAL A 59 -4.38 -3.70 -9.70
N LEU A 60 -3.81 -2.51 -9.61
CA LEU A 60 -4.50 -1.37 -9.02
C LEU A 60 -5.64 -0.84 -9.89
N TYR A 61 -5.50 -0.89 -11.22
CA TYR A 61 -6.48 -0.32 -12.13
C TYR A 61 -7.86 -0.95 -12.08
N PRO A 62 -8.03 -2.27 -11.98
CA PRO A 62 -9.36 -2.83 -11.75
C PRO A 62 -9.77 -2.54 -10.31
N THR A 63 -10.27 -1.36 -10.07
CA THR A 63 -10.54 -0.85 -8.72
C THR A 63 -11.56 -1.66 -7.94
N ASP A 64 -12.36 -2.48 -8.60
CA ASP A 64 -13.35 -3.29 -7.91
C ASP A 64 -12.72 -4.26 -6.91
N GLN A 65 -11.50 -4.70 -7.20
CA GLN A 65 -10.78 -5.63 -6.34
C GLN A 65 -10.43 -4.99 -4.99
N PHE A 66 -10.31 -3.67 -4.96
CA PHE A 66 -9.92 -2.93 -3.77
C PHE A 66 -11.08 -2.16 -3.13
N ARG A 67 -12.29 -2.46 -3.58
CA ARG A 67 -13.46 -1.77 -3.06
C ARG A 67 -13.60 -2.07 -1.56
N GLY A 68 -13.66 -1.01 -0.76
CA GLY A 68 -13.72 -1.15 0.68
C GLY A 68 -12.37 -1.17 1.38
N TRP A 69 -11.28 -1.24 0.65
CA TRP A 69 -9.95 -1.14 1.24
C TRP A 69 -9.70 0.29 1.68
N ARG A 70 -9.16 0.41 2.87
CA ARG A 70 -8.84 1.72 3.44
C ARG A 70 -7.36 1.76 3.74
N VAL A 71 -6.70 2.79 3.24
CA VAL A 71 -5.26 2.93 3.34
C VAL A 71 -4.95 4.25 4.00
N LYS A 72 -4.16 4.22 5.07
CA LYS A 72 -3.74 5.43 5.74
C LYS A 72 -2.56 6.08 5.04
N LEU A 73 -1.64 5.25 4.56
CA LEU A 73 -0.44 5.73 3.87
C LEU A 73 -0.30 4.97 2.57
N CYS A 74 0.04 5.69 1.53
CA CYS A 74 0.28 5.10 0.23
C CYS A 74 1.61 5.59 -0.31
N PHE A 75 2.40 4.68 -0.85
CA PHE A 75 3.71 4.98 -1.42
C PHE A 75 3.72 4.49 -2.86
N ILE A 76 4.11 5.35 -3.77
CA ILE A 76 4.17 5.02 -5.20
C ILE A 76 5.61 5.09 -5.66
N GLN A 77 6.09 4.00 -6.26
CA GLN A 77 7.45 3.98 -6.81
C GLN A 77 7.55 5.00 -7.94
N ASP A 78 8.61 5.80 -7.92
CA ASP A 78 8.78 6.89 -8.87
C ASP A 78 8.76 6.43 -10.32
N GLU A 79 9.30 5.25 -10.60
CA GLU A 79 9.35 4.72 -11.95
C GLU A 79 7.98 4.39 -12.55
N CYS A 80 6.97 4.16 -11.71
CA CYS A 80 5.62 3.89 -12.19
C CYS A 80 4.63 4.99 -11.84
N TYR A 81 5.09 6.09 -11.29
CA TYR A 81 4.21 7.18 -10.90
C TYR A 81 3.56 7.84 -12.11
N THR A 82 2.24 7.94 -12.07
CA THR A 82 1.46 8.72 -13.02
C THR A 82 0.38 9.44 -12.23
N LYS A 83 -0.17 10.50 -12.80
CA LYS A 83 -1.27 11.20 -12.18
C LYS A 83 -2.48 10.28 -11.97
N GLU A 84 -2.72 9.39 -12.92
CA GLU A 84 -3.84 8.44 -12.82
C GLU A 84 -3.69 7.52 -11.64
N ILE A 85 -2.49 6.97 -11.42
CA ILE A 85 -2.21 6.12 -10.28
C ILE A 85 -2.36 6.92 -8.99
N ASN A 86 -1.85 8.13 -8.97
CA ASN A 86 -1.99 9.00 -7.81
C ASN A 86 -3.46 9.23 -7.46
N ASP A 87 -4.29 9.50 -8.44
CA ASP A 87 -5.72 9.75 -8.23
C ASP A 87 -6.44 8.54 -7.68
N VAL A 88 -6.11 7.34 -8.16
CA VAL A 88 -6.68 6.10 -7.64
C VAL A 88 -6.28 5.91 -6.17
N CYS A 89 -5.03 6.16 -5.84
CA CYS A 89 -4.55 6.04 -4.46
C CYS A 89 -5.24 7.04 -3.54
N VAL A 90 -5.43 8.26 -4.01
CA VAL A 90 -6.11 9.31 -3.23
C VAL A 90 -7.54 8.87 -2.89
N VAL A 91 -8.24 8.25 -3.83
CA VAL A 91 -9.60 7.77 -3.58
C VAL A 91 -9.62 6.76 -2.42
N HIS A 92 -8.68 5.82 -2.40
CA HIS A 92 -8.61 4.85 -1.31
C HIS A 92 -8.25 5.51 0.03
N MET A 93 -7.39 6.51 0.00
CA MET A 93 -7.02 7.26 1.21
C MET A 93 -8.18 8.13 1.70
N ARG A 94 -8.94 8.70 0.77
CA ARG A 94 -10.12 9.49 1.12
C ARG A 94 -11.13 8.72 1.92
N ASN A 95 -11.37 7.48 1.51
CA ASN A 95 -12.36 6.65 2.18
C ASN A 95 -12.01 6.42 3.65
N VAL A 96 -10.74 6.44 3.98
CA VAL A 96 -10.31 6.37 5.38
C VAL A 96 -10.57 7.68 6.08
N MET A 97 -10.30 8.79 5.39
CA MET A 97 -10.39 10.11 6.01
C MET A 97 -11.82 10.57 6.24
N GLU A 98 -12.76 10.12 5.43
CA GLU A 98 -14.17 10.40 5.64
C GLU A 98 -14.70 9.88 6.97
N GLY A 99 -13.96 8.97 7.61
CA GLY A 99 -14.34 8.47 8.93
C GLY A 99 -13.98 9.37 10.09
N GLY A 100 -13.64 10.64 9.84
CA GLY A 100 -13.45 11.60 10.91
C GLY A 100 -12.05 12.17 11.05
N LEU A 101 -11.13 11.76 10.23
CA LEU A 101 -9.80 12.33 10.26
C LEU A 101 -9.80 13.64 9.47
N THR A 102 -9.12 14.64 10.00
CA THR A 102 -8.99 15.92 9.33
C THR A 102 -7.65 16.01 8.64
N GLY A 103 -7.64 16.49 7.43
CA GLY A 103 -6.42 16.72 6.69
C GLY A 103 -6.31 15.81 5.47
N TRP A 104 -5.58 16.29 4.49
CA TRP A 104 -5.33 15.55 3.26
C TRP A 104 -3.92 15.01 3.30
N ILE A 105 -3.80 13.69 3.16
CA ILE A 105 -2.50 13.06 3.03
C ILE A 105 -2.43 12.56 1.60
N GLU A 106 -1.48 13.05 0.85
CA GLU A 106 -1.28 12.59 -0.50
C GLU A 106 -0.33 11.40 -0.53
N PRO A 107 -0.42 10.54 -1.56
CA PRO A 107 0.54 9.48 -1.73
C PRO A 107 1.95 10.02 -1.78
N GLN A 108 2.88 9.29 -1.18
CA GLN A 108 4.29 9.63 -1.19
C GLN A 108 4.97 8.93 -2.36
N ILE A 109 5.90 9.61 -3.00
CA ILE A 109 6.69 9.01 -4.06
C ILE A 109 7.99 8.51 -3.44
N PHE A 110 8.36 7.29 -3.74
CA PHE A 110 9.63 6.74 -3.24
C PHE A 110 10.49 6.23 -4.38
N THR A 111 11.78 6.21 -4.14
CA THR A 111 12.76 5.66 -5.07
C THR A 111 13.33 4.39 -4.48
N LEU A 112 13.28 3.33 -5.25
CA LEU A 112 13.85 2.06 -4.81
C LEU A 112 15.34 2.04 -5.14
N CYS A 113 16.15 2.06 -4.09
CA CYS A 113 17.60 1.97 -4.27
C CYS A 113 18.00 0.49 -4.37
N LYS A 114 18.47 0.13 -5.56
CA LYS A 114 19.02 -1.19 -5.77
C LYS A 114 20.52 -1.09 -5.48
N GLY A 115 20.91 -1.51 -4.34
CA GLY A 115 22.32 -1.39 -4.07
C GLY A 115 22.79 -2.30 -3.01
#